data_936e088a264265e2cc2f14f5b74c9fe0
#
_entry.id   936e088a264265e2cc2f14f5b74c9fe0
#
_cell.length_a   1.000
_cell.length_b   1.000
_cell.length_c   1.000
_cell.angle_alpha   90.00
_cell.angle_beta   90.00
_cell.angle_gamma   90.00
#
_symmetry.space_group_name_H-M   'P 1'
#
loop_
_entity.id
_entity.type
_entity.pdbx_description
1 polymer ?
#
loop_
_entity_poly.entity_id
_entity_poly.type
_entity_poly.pdbx_seq_one_letter_code
_entity_poly.pdbx_strand_id
1 'polypeptide(L)'
;MTLAVILELDTIVKVIANYFNTTPSIVVEKKNQYAKNLSFEYVQITNDFVPYNIQDLLNIFYTVLDSGYDKFTFYCPNEYLDCVNDIKMISDPENSEILTTLGNYISPYNNFTYFNILYDNLGEITVEVTHLYTDEEINKISNKIDSIWKEIVKPDMTQEDIIYAFHDYIINSTRYDELYEKELAAYELELKEFYQVNGADTTKKAPKFTPTYHSNKATGPLFEKFAICSGYTDAMAIVLDKLGIKNFKVASDTHVWNVAYINNKWMHIDLTWDDPVSKDSSGKIVDTLLHKFYLIDTPTLEEFKIANHNYDKSVYIELK
;
A
#
# COMPACT_ATOMS: atom_id res chain seq x y z
N MET A 1 18.48 -47.87 2.69
CA MET A 1 19.31 -47.24 1.66
C MET A 1 18.53 -46.79 0.41
N THR A 2 17.41 -47.39 0.06
CA THR A 2 16.66 -47.09 -1.17
C THR A 2 15.80 -45.80 -1.10
N LEU A 3 15.27 -45.43 0.05
CA LEU A 3 14.38 -44.28 0.17
C LEU A 3 15.10 -42.92 0.12
N ALA A 4 16.30 -42.84 0.72
CA ALA A 4 17.12 -41.64 0.71
C ALA A 4 17.65 -41.29 -0.69
N VAL A 5 18.03 -42.32 -1.46
CA VAL A 5 18.49 -42.17 -2.85
C VAL A 5 17.38 -41.72 -3.78
N ILE A 6 16.12 -42.11 -3.53
CA ILE A 6 14.96 -41.70 -4.34
C ILE A 6 14.62 -40.25 -4.05
N LEU A 7 14.73 -39.81 -2.80
CA LEU A 7 14.50 -38.38 -2.41
C LEU A 7 15.58 -37.48 -3.00
N GLU A 8 16.85 -37.88 -3.02
CA GLU A 8 17.94 -37.17 -3.66
C GLU A 8 17.75 -37.07 -5.19
N LEU A 9 17.33 -38.15 -5.84
CA LEU A 9 17.07 -38.17 -7.28
C LEU A 9 15.87 -37.25 -7.65
N ASP A 10 14.81 -37.26 -6.86
CA ASP A 10 13.63 -36.38 -7.09
C ASP A 10 14.00 -34.92 -6.90
N THR A 11 14.86 -34.59 -5.93
CA THR A 11 15.41 -33.26 -5.71
C THR A 11 16.29 -32.82 -6.89
N ILE A 12 17.20 -33.70 -7.36
CA ILE A 12 18.07 -33.43 -8.51
C ILE A 12 17.24 -33.24 -9.79
N VAL A 13 16.23 -34.07 -10.01
CA VAL A 13 15.33 -33.98 -11.20
C VAL A 13 14.52 -32.66 -11.17
N LYS A 14 14.02 -32.23 -10.00
CA LYS A 14 13.30 -30.96 -9.87
C LYS A 14 14.22 -29.77 -10.03
N VAL A 15 15.42 -29.78 -9.48
CA VAL A 15 16.44 -28.73 -9.69
C VAL A 15 16.82 -28.65 -11.17
N ILE A 16 17.02 -29.78 -11.84
CA ILE A 16 17.31 -29.84 -13.27
C ILE A 16 16.11 -29.39 -14.10
N ALA A 17 14.88 -29.80 -13.74
CA ALA A 17 13.66 -29.36 -14.42
C ALA A 17 13.43 -27.86 -14.26
N ASN A 18 13.70 -27.30 -13.09
CA ASN A 18 13.62 -25.85 -12.85
C ASN A 18 14.73 -25.09 -13.59
N TYR A 19 15.94 -25.63 -13.70
CA TYR A 19 17.04 -25.03 -14.46
C TYR A 19 16.75 -24.97 -15.97
N PHE A 20 15.99 -25.94 -16.50
CA PHE A 20 15.59 -26.00 -17.90
C PHE A 20 14.19 -25.42 -18.18
N ASN A 21 13.41 -25.13 -17.14
CA ASN A 21 12.11 -24.46 -17.28
C ASN A 21 12.36 -22.96 -17.41
N THR A 22 12.67 -22.54 -18.62
CA THR A 22 13.02 -21.16 -19.00
C THR A 22 11.82 -20.20 -19.02
N THR A 23 10.79 -20.43 -18.24
CA THR A 23 9.79 -19.39 -18.00
C THR A 23 10.43 -18.36 -17.09
N PRO A 24 10.71 -17.14 -17.59
CA PRO A 24 11.22 -16.09 -16.73
C PRO A 24 10.20 -15.92 -15.61
N SER A 25 10.61 -16.16 -14.39
CA SER A 25 9.69 -16.16 -13.26
C SER A 25 9.01 -14.80 -13.12
N ILE A 26 9.66 -13.71 -13.49
CA ILE A 26 9.09 -12.36 -13.44
C ILE A 26 9.93 -11.45 -14.36
N VAL A 27 9.32 -10.63 -15.19
CA VAL A 27 9.98 -9.54 -15.89
C VAL A 27 9.47 -8.24 -15.30
N VAL A 28 10.28 -7.55 -14.50
CA VAL A 28 9.93 -6.19 -14.03
C VAL A 28 10.12 -5.21 -15.18
N GLU A 29 9.04 -4.90 -15.86
CA GLU A 29 9.06 -3.96 -16.98
C GLU A 29 9.03 -2.49 -16.52
N LYS A 30 8.52 -2.22 -15.30
CA LYS A 30 8.39 -0.86 -14.78
C LYS A 30 9.03 -0.75 -13.41
N LYS A 31 10.05 0.11 -13.31
CA LYS A 31 10.51 0.62 -12.03
C LYS A 31 9.53 1.68 -11.56
N ASN A 32 9.20 1.70 -10.27
CA ASN A 32 8.55 2.86 -9.69
C ASN A 32 9.47 4.07 -9.88
N GLN A 33 9.10 4.96 -10.78
CA GLN A 33 9.89 6.15 -11.07
C GLN A 33 9.62 7.27 -10.05
N TYR A 34 8.62 7.08 -9.17
CA TYR A 34 8.12 8.09 -8.25
C TYR A 34 8.77 7.99 -6.88
N ALA A 35 8.88 6.81 -6.32
CA ALA A 35 9.55 6.61 -5.06
C ALA A 35 11.02 6.25 -5.30
N LYS A 36 11.91 7.16 -4.98
CA LYS A 36 13.29 6.81 -4.74
C LYS A 36 13.39 6.50 -3.26
N ASN A 37 12.92 5.34 -2.88
CA ASN A 37 13.09 4.88 -1.52
C ASN A 37 14.55 4.50 -1.30
N LEU A 38 15.15 5.06 -0.27
CA LEU A 38 16.50 4.71 0.13
C LEU A 38 16.55 3.40 0.92
N SER A 39 15.40 2.90 1.39
CA SER A 39 15.29 1.67 2.17
C SER A 39 15.00 0.43 1.33
N PHE A 40 14.50 0.59 0.09
CA PHE A 40 14.19 -0.51 -0.81
C PHE A 40 14.81 -0.30 -2.19
N GLU A 41 15.40 -1.35 -2.74
CA GLU A 41 15.96 -1.35 -4.07
C GLU A 41 15.18 -2.30 -4.97
N TYR A 42 14.99 -1.91 -6.23
CA TYR A 42 14.53 -2.84 -7.23
C TYR A 42 15.57 -3.92 -7.48
N VAL A 43 15.17 -5.16 -7.31
CA VAL A 43 16.01 -6.29 -7.69
C VAL A 43 15.84 -6.57 -9.18
N GLN A 44 16.96 -6.77 -9.88
CA GLN A 44 16.90 -7.31 -11.23
C GLN A 44 16.40 -8.74 -11.19
N ILE A 45 15.40 -9.01 -11.99
CA ILE A 45 14.92 -10.35 -12.17
C ILE A 45 15.85 -11.05 -13.13
N THR A 46 16.79 -11.75 -12.54
CA THR A 46 17.39 -12.94 -13.12
C THR A 46 16.49 -14.11 -12.76
N ASN A 47 16.60 -15.25 -13.46
CA ASN A 47 15.80 -16.46 -13.19
C ASN A 47 15.93 -16.99 -11.75
N ASP A 48 16.67 -16.32 -10.87
CA ASP A 48 17.06 -16.73 -9.55
C ASP A 48 16.91 -15.57 -8.56
N PHE A 49 15.70 -15.32 -8.05
CA PHE A 49 15.57 -14.58 -6.81
C PHE A 49 16.09 -15.45 -5.68
N VAL A 50 17.27 -15.14 -5.18
CA VAL A 50 17.88 -15.83 -4.05
C VAL A 50 18.20 -14.79 -2.98
N PRO A 51 17.38 -14.65 -1.93
CA PRO A 51 17.69 -13.77 -0.82
C PRO A 51 18.76 -14.38 0.08
N TYR A 52 19.62 -13.57 0.67
CA TYR A 52 20.64 -13.99 1.64
C TYR A 52 20.45 -13.36 3.02
N ASN A 53 19.53 -12.39 3.12
CA ASN A 53 19.19 -11.66 4.34
C ASN A 53 17.80 -11.02 4.21
N ILE A 54 17.29 -10.46 5.30
CA ILE A 54 15.97 -9.82 5.34
C ILE A 54 15.84 -8.62 4.37
N GLN A 55 16.91 -7.86 4.13
CA GLN A 55 16.85 -6.73 3.20
C GLN A 55 16.65 -7.21 1.75
N ASP A 56 17.25 -8.35 1.38
CA ASP A 56 17.02 -8.95 0.07
C ASP A 56 15.55 -9.39 -0.08
N LEU A 57 14.96 -9.96 0.98
CA LEU A 57 13.53 -10.29 1.01
C LEU A 57 12.66 -9.03 0.83
N LEU A 58 12.93 -7.98 1.59
CA LEU A 58 12.18 -6.71 1.49
C LEU A 58 12.29 -6.12 0.09
N ASN A 59 13.45 -6.17 -0.53
CA ASN A 59 13.67 -5.70 -1.90
C ASN A 59 12.88 -6.55 -2.92
N ILE A 60 12.81 -7.88 -2.72
CA ILE A 60 11.99 -8.77 -3.55
C ILE A 60 10.52 -8.42 -3.41
N PHE A 61 10.01 -8.34 -2.18
CA PHE A 61 8.62 -7.99 -1.91
C PHE A 61 8.27 -6.61 -2.49
N TYR A 62 9.09 -5.60 -2.24
CA TYR A 62 8.90 -4.27 -2.81
C TYR A 62 8.82 -4.29 -4.34
N THR A 63 9.79 -4.94 -4.99
CA THR A 63 9.85 -5.02 -6.45
C THR A 63 8.61 -5.68 -7.04
N VAL A 64 8.18 -6.78 -6.45
CA VAL A 64 7.03 -7.56 -6.94
C VAL A 64 5.73 -6.80 -6.72
N LEU A 65 5.53 -6.24 -5.54
CA LEU A 65 4.34 -5.47 -5.20
C LEU A 65 4.22 -4.22 -6.06
N ASP A 66 5.30 -3.45 -6.20
CA ASP A 66 5.28 -2.24 -7.02
C ASP A 66 5.10 -2.53 -8.52
N SER A 67 5.39 -3.76 -8.94
CA SER A 67 5.14 -4.23 -10.31
C SER A 67 3.71 -4.75 -10.51
N GLY A 68 2.90 -4.90 -9.46
CA GLY A 68 1.50 -5.31 -9.51
C GLY A 68 1.29 -6.79 -9.83
N TYR A 69 2.20 -7.67 -9.40
CA TYR A 69 2.04 -9.11 -9.62
C TYR A 69 1.09 -9.74 -8.59
N ASP A 70 0.17 -10.57 -9.07
CA ASP A 70 -0.74 -11.35 -8.22
C ASP A 70 -0.02 -12.52 -7.53
N LYS A 71 1.07 -13.00 -8.12
CA LYS A 71 1.78 -14.18 -7.64
C LYS A 71 3.23 -14.15 -8.08
N PHE A 72 4.12 -14.56 -7.17
CA PHE A 72 5.52 -14.77 -7.50
C PHE A 72 6.13 -15.90 -6.67
N THR A 73 7.25 -16.43 -7.17
CA THR A 73 7.96 -17.57 -6.55
C THR A 73 9.45 -17.29 -6.49
N PHE A 74 10.07 -17.65 -5.39
CA PHE A 74 11.52 -17.61 -5.21
C PHE A 74 11.97 -18.73 -4.28
N TYR A 75 13.29 -18.86 -4.06
CA TYR A 75 13.86 -19.92 -3.24
C TYR A 75 14.60 -19.36 -2.05
N CYS A 76 14.38 -19.95 -0.87
CA CYS A 76 15.20 -19.76 0.30
C CYS A 76 16.45 -20.64 0.19
N PRO A 77 17.67 -20.07 0.09
CA PRO A 77 18.90 -20.83 0.02
C PRO A 77 19.24 -21.47 1.37
N ASN A 78 19.99 -22.56 1.35
CA ASN A 78 20.43 -23.24 2.57
C ASN A 78 21.32 -22.37 3.47
N GLU A 79 21.98 -21.38 2.90
CA GLU A 79 22.86 -20.43 3.59
C GLU A 79 22.07 -19.38 4.39
N TYR A 80 20.78 -19.18 4.09
CA TYR A 80 19.91 -18.27 4.81
C TYR A 80 18.93 -19.05 5.71
N LEU A 81 19.39 -19.48 6.86
CA LEU A 81 18.63 -20.36 7.77
C LEU A 81 17.31 -19.76 8.27
N ASP A 82 17.26 -18.45 8.45
CA ASP A 82 16.07 -17.75 8.95
C ASP A 82 15.11 -17.31 7.84
N CYS A 83 15.39 -17.57 6.58
CA CYS A 83 14.63 -17.10 5.43
C CYS A 83 13.12 -17.31 5.57
N VAL A 84 12.66 -18.52 5.89
CA VAL A 84 11.23 -18.82 6.06
C VAL A 84 10.63 -18.09 7.27
N ASN A 85 11.38 -17.92 8.35
CA ASN A 85 10.93 -17.19 9.53
C ASN A 85 10.79 -15.69 9.25
N ASP A 86 11.74 -15.11 8.53
CA ASP A 86 11.70 -13.71 8.12
C ASP A 86 10.55 -13.44 7.14
N ILE A 87 10.27 -14.36 6.22
CA ILE A 87 9.09 -14.25 5.34
C ILE A 87 7.79 -14.27 6.16
N LYS A 88 7.68 -15.17 7.14
CA LYS A 88 6.51 -15.20 8.03
C LYS A 88 6.37 -13.90 8.82
N MET A 89 7.48 -13.35 9.30
CA MET A 89 7.50 -12.07 10.02
C MET A 89 7.07 -10.92 9.11
N ILE A 90 7.56 -10.86 7.86
CA ILE A 90 7.18 -9.83 6.87
C ILE A 90 5.68 -9.92 6.54
N SER A 91 5.13 -11.12 6.47
CA SER A 91 3.73 -11.36 6.07
C SER A 91 2.75 -11.44 7.24
N ASP A 92 3.22 -11.29 8.48
CA ASP A 92 2.38 -11.36 9.67
C ASP A 92 1.50 -10.11 9.80
N PRO A 93 0.17 -10.25 9.78
CA PRO A 93 -0.74 -9.12 9.98
C PRO A 93 -0.58 -8.45 11.35
N GLU A 94 -0.11 -9.18 12.37
CA GLU A 94 0.17 -8.61 13.69
C GLU A 94 1.43 -7.72 13.69
N ASN A 95 2.32 -7.92 12.71
CA ASN A 95 3.50 -7.08 12.46
C ASN A 95 3.26 -6.12 11.30
N SER A 96 2.21 -5.30 11.43
CA SER A 96 1.71 -4.44 10.35
C SER A 96 2.69 -3.35 9.90
N GLU A 97 3.71 -3.01 10.69
CA GLU A 97 4.66 -1.93 10.40
C GLU A 97 5.42 -2.18 9.09
N ILE A 98 5.93 -3.38 8.87
CA ILE A 98 6.67 -3.74 7.64
C ILE A 98 5.74 -3.68 6.43
N LEU A 99 4.54 -4.27 6.53
CA LEU A 99 3.56 -4.27 5.45
C LEU A 99 3.06 -2.86 5.14
N THR A 100 2.79 -2.05 6.16
CA THR A 100 2.42 -0.64 6.01
C THR A 100 3.54 0.13 5.30
N THR A 101 4.79 -0.07 5.70
CA THR A 101 5.94 0.58 5.07
C THR A 101 6.05 0.19 3.60
N LEU A 102 5.98 -1.09 3.27
CA LEU A 102 5.98 -1.55 1.87
C LEU A 102 4.83 -0.90 1.07
N GLY A 103 3.60 -0.95 1.61
CA GLY A 103 2.40 -0.37 0.99
C GLY A 103 2.47 1.14 0.80
N ASN A 104 3.27 1.84 1.60
CA ASN A 104 3.42 3.29 1.49
C ASN A 104 4.34 3.74 0.35
N TYR A 105 5.22 2.86 -0.12
CA TYR A 105 6.19 3.17 -1.17
C TYR A 105 5.84 2.60 -2.56
N ILE A 106 4.82 1.77 -2.67
CA ILE A 106 4.37 1.21 -3.95
C ILE A 106 3.33 2.12 -4.62
N SER A 107 3.10 1.90 -5.91
CA SER A 107 2.00 2.56 -6.62
C SER A 107 0.66 2.29 -5.89
N PRO A 108 -0.19 3.31 -5.67
CA PRO A 108 -1.47 3.14 -5.00
C PRO A 108 -2.38 2.12 -5.67
N TYR A 109 -2.30 1.95 -7.00
CA TYR A 109 -3.04 0.92 -7.73
C TYR A 109 -2.61 -0.51 -7.39
N ASN A 110 -1.39 -0.70 -6.88
CA ASN A 110 -0.84 -1.99 -6.51
C ASN A 110 -0.97 -2.26 -4.99
N ASN A 111 -1.68 -1.43 -4.25
CA ASN A 111 -1.99 -1.68 -2.85
C ASN A 111 -2.63 -3.05 -2.66
N PHE A 112 -2.34 -3.66 -1.53
CA PHE A 112 -2.76 -5.02 -1.19
C PHE A 112 -3.43 -5.07 0.18
N THR A 113 -4.17 -6.15 0.43
CA THR A 113 -4.85 -6.39 1.70
C THR A 113 -4.14 -7.43 2.54
N TYR A 114 -3.62 -8.49 1.90
CA TYR A 114 -2.86 -9.55 2.58
C TYR A 114 -2.07 -10.40 1.57
N PHE A 115 -1.15 -11.20 2.10
CA PHE A 115 -0.43 -12.24 1.38
C PHE A 115 -0.86 -13.63 1.83
N ASN A 116 -0.91 -14.55 0.88
CA ASN A 116 -0.94 -15.98 1.15
C ASN A 116 0.44 -16.56 0.80
N ILE A 117 1.13 -17.10 1.81
CA ILE A 117 2.47 -17.65 1.65
C ILE A 117 2.38 -19.19 1.66
N LEU A 118 2.81 -19.79 0.57
CA LEU A 118 2.96 -21.24 0.44
C LEU A 118 4.45 -21.56 0.41
N TYR A 119 4.85 -22.60 1.10
CA TYR A 119 6.23 -23.08 1.10
C TYR A 119 6.28 -24.59 1.05
N ASP A 120 7.27 -25.12 0.37
CA ASP A 120 7.51 -26.54 0.27
C ASP A 120 8.79 -26.95 1.04
N ASN A 121 9.01 -28.27 1.11
CA ASN A 121 10.19 -28.84 1.79
C ASN A 121 11.51 -28.64 1.00
N LEU A 122 11.46 -28.06 -0.18
CA LEU A 122 12.61 -27.81 -1.05
C LEU A 122 13.08 -26.37 -1.01
N GLY A 123 12.43 -25.52 -0.15
CA GLY A 123 12.75 -24.11 0.00
C GLY A 123 12.09 -23.22 -1.07
N GLU A 124 11.15 -23.74 -1.85
CA GLU A 124 10.35 -22.91 -2.75
C GLU A 124 9.30 -22.15 -1.94
N ILE A 125 9.29 -20.84 -2.15
CA ILE A 125 8.33 -19.91 -1.55
C ILE A 125 7.45 -19.36 -2.67
N THR A 126 6.14 -19.51 -2.52
CA THR A 126 5.16 -18.86 -3.37
C THR A 126 4.38 -17.84 -2.55
N VAL A 127 4.38 -16.60 -3.02
CA VAL A 127 3.60 -15.50 -2.44
C VAL A 127 2.46 -15.18 -3.40
N GLU A 128 1.22 -15.25 -2.91
CA GLU A 128 0.02 -14.82 -3.61
C GLU A 128 -0.47 -13.53 -2.98
N VAL A 129 -0.63 -12.49 -3.80
CA VAL A 129 -1.01 -11.14 -3.36
C VAL A 129 -2.51 -10.95 -3.58
N THR A 130 -3.22 -10.51 -2.56
CA THR A 130 -4.60 -10.03 -2.72
C THR A 130 -4.60 -8.52 -2.79
N HIS A 131 -4.78 -7.99 -3.99
CA HIS A 131 -4.78 -6.56 -4.23
C HIS A 131 -6.02 -5.87 -3.62
N LEU A 132 -5.84 -4.61 -3.24
CA LEU A 132 -6.91 -3.75 -2.73
C LEU A 132 -7.87 -3.35 -3.83
N TYR A 133 -7.37 -3.14 -5.04
CA TYR A 133 -8.13 -2.73 -6.21
C TYR A 133 -8.24 -3.85 -7.23
N THR A 134 -9.43 -4.02 -7.81
CA THR A 134 -9.61 -4.84 -9.00
C THR A 134 -9.27 -4.05 -10.26
N ASP A 135 -8.97 -4.73 -11.37
CA ASP A 135 -8.73 -4.10 -12.68
C ASP A 135 -9.90 -3.20 -13.11
N GLU A 136 -11.13 -3.60 -12.78
CA GLU A 136 -12.32 -2.80 -13.08
C GLU A 136 -12.35 -1.49 -12.27
N GLU A 137 -12.00 -1.55 -10.98
CA GLU A 137 -11.89 -0.35 -10.13
C GLU A 137 -10.76 0.57 -10.61
N ILE A 138 -9.59 0.01 -10.95
CA ILE A 138 -8.45 0.78 -11.50
C ILE A 138 -8.88 1.53 -12.76
N ASN A 139 -9.54 0.85 -13.70
CA ASN A 139 -10.05 1.49 -14.92
C ASN A 139 -11.08 2.58 -14.63
N LYS A 140 -12.01 2.35 -13.69
CA LYS A 140 -13.01 3.35 -13.28
C LYS A 140 -12.34 4.57 -12.65
N ILE A 141 -11.38 4.36 -11.74
CA ILE A 141 -10.63 5.44 -11.08
C ILE A 141 -9.87 6.26 -12.11
N SER A 142 -9.12 5.61 -13.00
CA SER A 142 -8.36 6.28 -14.04
C SER A 142 -9.27 7.15 -14.93
N ASN A 143 -10.38 6.62 -15.40
CA ASN A 143 -11.37 7.37 -16.20
C ASN A 143 -11.98 8.55 -15.41
N LYS A 144 -12.24 8.38 -14.12
CA LYS A 144 -12.78 9.45 -13.27
C LYS A 144 -11.75 10.57 -13.11
N ILE A 145 -10.49 10.23 -12.82
CA ILE A 145 -9.41 11.22 -12.73
C ILE A 145 -9.21 11.95 -14.07
N ASP A 146 -9.31 11.25 -15.21
CA ASP A 146 -9.26 11.87 -16.53
C ASP A 146 -10.41 12.84 -16.78
N SER A 147 -11.60 12.51 -16.28
CA SER A 147 -12.77 13.39 -16.37
C SER A 147 -12.59 14.66 -15.54
N ILE A 148 -12.16 14.49 -14.28
CA ILE A 148 -11.86 15.62 -13.38
C ILE A 148 -10.75 16.49 -13.99
N TRP A 149 -9.69 15.87 -14.50
CA TRP A 149 -8.59 16.58 -15.16
C TRP A 149 -9.10 17.52 -16.27
N LYS A 150 -9.94 17.02 -17.15
CA LYS A 150 -10.52 17.81 -18.25
C LYS A 150 -11.39 18.98 -17.76
N GLU A 151 -12.00 18.84 -16.58
CA GLU A 151 -12.87 19.84 -15.98
C GLU A 151 -12.05 20.98 -15.34
N ILE A 152 -11.04 20.62 -14.53
CA ILE A 152 -10.38 21.60 -13.65
C ILE A 152 -9.02 22.07 -14.15
N VAL A 153 -8.28 21.28 -14.95
CA VAL A 153 -6.92 21.63 -15.40
C VAL A 153 -6.95 22.52 -16.62
N LYS A 154 -6.18 23.61 -16.58
CA LYS A 154 -6.01 24.58 -17.68
C LYS A 154 -4.60 24.47 -18.26
N PRO A 155 -4.38 24.88 -19.53
CA PRO A 155 -3.09 24.71 -20.23
C PRO A 155 -1.90 25.45 -19.61
N ASP A 156 -2.15 26.48 -18.83
CA ASP A 156 -1.14 27.36 -18.21
C ASP A 156 -0.86 27.04 -16.72
N MET A 157 -1.51 26.01 -16.18
CA MET A 157 -1.31 25.59 -14.79
C MET A 157 0.04 24.90 -14.61
N THR A 158 0.72 25.28 -13.53
CA THR A 158 1.90 24.54 -13.03
C THR A 158 1.49 23.23 -12.38
N GLN A 159 2.46 22.37 -12.07
CA GLN A 159 2.18 21.15 -11.30
C GLN A 159 1.54 21.46 -9.94
N GLU A 160 2.01 22.50 -9.25
CA GLU A 160 1.44 22.94 -7.96
C GLU A 160 0.00 23.41 -8.12
N ASP A 161 -0.31 24.21 -9.17
CA ASP A 161 -1.69 24.63 -9.45
C ASP A 161 -2.62 23.45 -9.70
N ILE A 162 -2.13 22.41 -10.37
CA ILE A 162 -2.90 21.19 -10.64
C ILE A 162 -3.13 20.40 -9.35
N ILE A 163 -2.10 20.23 -8.53
CA ILE A 163 -2.24 19.57 -7.20
C ILE A 163 -3.27 20.34 -6.36
N TYR A 164 -3.17 21.68 -6.33
CA TYR A 164 -4.09 22.55 -5.62
C TYR A 164 -5.55 22.34 -6.09
N ALA A 165 -5.76 22.33 -7.41
CA ALA A 165 -7.09 22.16 -7.98
C ALA A 165 -7.68 20.77 -7.66
N PHE A 166 -6.86 19.71 -7.65
CA PHE A 166 -7.31 18.38 -7.25
C PHE A 166 -7.54 18.26 -5.74
N HIS A 167 -6.70 18.88 -4.92
CA HIS A 167 -6.89 18.97 -3.48
C HIS A 167 -8.27 19.55 -3.17
N ASP A 168 -8.57 20.71 -3.73
CA ASP A 168 -9.85 21.39 -3.52
C ASP A 168 -11.02 20.60 -4.09
N TYR A 169 -10.87 20.00 -5.27
CA TYR A 169 -11.92 19.19 -5.87
C TYR A 169 -12.27 17.99 -4.97
N ILE A 170 -11.27 17.26 -4.49
CA ILE A 170 -11.48 16.07 -3.65
C ILE A 170 -12.16 16.50 -2.34
N ILE A 171 -11.64 17.49 -1.63
CA ILE A 171 -12.20 17.94 -0.35
C ILE A 171 -13.63 18.45 -0.54
N ASN A 172 -13.88 19.34 -1.51
CA ASN A 172 -15.21 19.89 -1.74
C ASN A 172 -16.25 18.84 -2.17
N SER A 173 -15.82 17.69 -2.71
CA SER A 173 -16.72 16.61 -3.15
C SER A 173 -16.85 15.47 -2.15
N THR A 174 -16.13 15.50 -1.04
CA THR A 174 -16.00 14.37 -0.11
C THR A 174 -16.34 14.82 1.31
N ARG A 175 -16.64 13.86 2.17
CA ARG A 175 -16.80 14.05 3.62
C ARG A 175 -16.02 12.97 4.35
N TYR A 176 -15.49 13.32 5.51
CA TYR A 176 -14.88 12.31 6.38
C TYR A 176 -15.93 11.31 6.87
N ASP A 177 -15.63 10.02 6.76
CA ASP A 177 -16.55 8.95 7.12
C ASP A 177 -16.43 8.56 8.60
N GLU A 178 -17.14 9.26 9.46
CA GLU A 178 -17.22 8.93 10.89
C GLU A 178 -17.91 7.58 11.18
N LEU A 179 -18.58 6.97 10.18
CA LEU A 179 -19.26 5.69 10.33
C LEU A 179 -18.29 4.53 10.18
N TYR A 180 -17.30 4.65 9.29
CA TYR A 180 -16.37 3.58 8.94
C TYR A 180 -15.67 2.97 10.17
N GLU A 181 -15.17 3.80 11.08
CA GLU A 181 -14.51 3.33 12.31
C GLU A 181 -15.45 2.52 13.21
N LYS A 182 -16.72 2.90 13.27
CA LYS A 182 -17.73 2.17 14.05
C LYS A 182 -18.07 0.83 13.43
N GLU A 183 -18.17 0.78 12.09
CA GLU A 183 -18.41 -0.45 11.35
C GLU A 183 -17.23 -1.39 11.47
N LEU A 184 -15.99 -0.87 11.39
CA LEU A 184 -14.76 -1.65 11.54
C LEU A 184 -14.69 -2.25 12.96
N ALA A 185 -14.91 -1.46 14.01
CA ALA A 185 -14.89 -1.92 15.39
C ALA A 185 -15.97 -3.00 15.65
N ALA A 186 -17.15 -2.86 15.07
CA ALA A 186 -18.21 -3.87 15.16
C ALA A 186 -17.81 -5.18 14.46
N TYR A 187 -17.20 -5.09 13.29
CA TYR A 187 -16.67 -6.24 12.56
C TYR A 187 -15.55 -6.95 13.32
N GLU A 188 -14.60 -6.22 13.90
CA GLU A 188 -13.51 -6.80 14.69
C GLU A 188 -14.05 -7.56 15.91
N LEU A 189 -15.08 -7.05 16.55
CA LEU A 189 -15.76 -7.75 17.65
C LEU A 189 -16.41 -9.04 17.16
N GLU A 190 -17.17 -8.99 16.06
CA GLU A 190 -17.81 -10.15 15.44
C GLU A 190 -16.77 -11.21 15.03
N LEU A 191 -15.66 -10.78 14.44
CA LEU A 191 -14.55 -11.65 14.03
C LEU A 191 -13.91 -12.34 15.25
N LYS A 192 -13.68 -11.59 16.32
CA LYS A 192 -13.14 -12.11 17.58
C LYS A 192 -14.08 -13.15 18.21
N GLU A 193 -15.37 -12.88 18.26
CA GLU A 193 -16.38 -13.82 18.75
C GLU A 193 -16.43 -15.09 17.89
N PHE A 194 -16.36 -14.92 16.56
CA PHE A 194 -16.31 -16.04 15.63
C PHE A 194 -15.14 -16.99 15.94
N TYR A 195 -13.91 -16.48 16.11
CA TYR A 195 -12.73 -17.28 16.39
C TYR A 195 -12.73 -17.85 17.83
N GLN A 196 -13.33 -17.17 18.80
CA GLN A 196 -13.52 -17.73 20.14
C GLN A 196 -14.42 -18.97 20.14
N VAL A 197 -15.45 -18.98 19.30
CA VAL A 197 -16.42 -20.10 19.21
C VAL A 197 -15.91 -21.24 18.31
N ASN A 198 -15.31 -20.88 17.17
CA ASN A 198 -14.98 -21.87 16.11
C ASN A 198 -13.48 -22.24 16.07
N GLY A 199 -12.62 -21.50 16.79
CA GLY A 199 -11.17 -21.68 16.71
C GLY A 199 -10.67 -21.52 15.27
N ALA A 200 -9.74 -22.40 14.87
CA ALA A 200 -9.17 -22.45 13.53
C ALA A 200 -9.93 -23.44 12.60
N ASP A 201 -11.22 -23.69 12.84
CA ASP A 201 -12.02 -24.59 11.99
C ASP A 201 -12.23 -23.98 10.60
N THR A 202 -11.46 -24.46 9.63
CA THR A 202 -11.49 -23.98 8.22
C THR A 202 -12.78 -24.36 7.48
N THR A 203 -13.66 -25.19 8.07
CA THR A 203 -14.98 -25.53 7.48
C THR A 203 -15.99 -24.40 7.70
N LYS A 204 -15.74 -23.51 8.64
CA LYS A 204 -16.56 -22.34 8.93
C LYS A 204 -16.03 -21.13 8.18
N LYS A 205 -16.95 -20.33 7.64
CA LYS A 205 -16.58 -19.07 6.99
C LYS A 205 -16.59 -17.95 8.02
N ALA A 206 -15.44 -17.31 8.20
CA ALA A 206 -15.35 -16.09 9.00
C ALA A 206 -16.23 -14.98 8.40
N PRO A 207 -16.75 -14.07 9.23
CA PRO A 207 -17.43 -12.88 8.76
C PRO A 207 -16.49 -12.08 7.85
N LYS A 208 -17.07 -11.36 6.89
CA LYS A 208 -16.32 -10.52 5.96
C LYS A 208 -16.71 -9.06 6.21
N PHE A 209 -15.72 -8.20 6.34
CA PHE A 209 -15.98 -6.77 6.44
C PHE A 209 -16.63 -6.23 5.17
N THR A 210 -17.78 -5.60 5.33
CA THR A 210 -18.56 -4.99 4.26
C THR A 210 -19.02 -3.60 4.73
N PRO A 211 -18.17 -2.57 4.60
CA PRO A 211 -18.52 -1.22 5.02
C PRO A 211 -19.62 -0.64 4.13
N THR A 212 -20.35 0.34 4.66
CA THR A 212 -21.36 1.08 3.91
C THR A 212 -20.76 1.83 2.72
N TYR A 213 -19.56 2.39 2.91
CA TYR A 213 -18.79 3.06 1.86
C TYR A 213 -17.36 2.51 1.82
N HIS A 214 -16.76 2.49 0.63
CA HIS A 214 -15.37 2.11 0.44
C HIS A 214 -14.42 3.26 0.77
N SER A 215 -14.63 3.87 1.93
CA SER A 215 -13.96 5.09 2.39
C SER A 215 -12.46 4.94 2.59
N ASN A 216 -11.96 3.69 2.69
CA ASN A 216 -10.55 3.36 2.88
C ASN A 216 -9.73 3.27 1.58
N LYS A 217 -10.36 3.49 0.43
CA LYS A 217 -9.70 3.49 -0.88
C LYS A 217 -10.20 4.62 -1.78
N ALA A 218 -9.46 4.91 -2.86
CA ALA A 218 -9.76 6.03 -3.75
C ALA A 218 -11.18 6.01 -4.34
N THR A 219 -11.85 4.85 -4.37
CA THR A 219 -13.26 4.76 -4.81
C THR A 219 -14.21 5.52 -3.90
N GLY A 220 -13.93 5.60 -2.61
CA GLY A 220 -14.75 6.36 -1.66
C GLY A 220 -14.86 7.84 -2.02
N PRO A 221 -13.79 8.63 -1.99
CA PRO A 221 -13.84 10.06 -2.31
C PRO A 221 -14.24 10.32 -3.76
N LEU A 222 -13.86 9.48 -4.70
CA LEU A 222 -14.09 9.73 -6.12
C LEU A 222 -15.51 9.41 -6.60
N PHE A 223 -16.22 8.48 -5.95
CA PHE A 223 -17.54 8.01 -6.40
C PHE A 223 -18.62 8.07 -5.33
N GLU A 224 -18.28 7.75 -4.07
CA GLU A 224 -19.24 7.62 -2.98
C GLU A 224 -19.30 8.87 -2.10
N LYS A 225 -18.35 9.79 -2.25
CA LYS A 225 -18.25 11.06 -1.52
C LYS A 225 -17.96 10.92 -0.03
N PHE A 226 -17.37 9.79 0.37
CA PHE A 226 -16.93 9.52 1.72
C PHE A 226 -15.50 8.97 1.71
N ALA A 227 -14.67 9.41 2.65
CA ALA A 227 -13.32 8.92 2.81
C ALA A 227 -12.88 8.94 4.27
N ILE A 228 -11.99 8.02 4.61
CA ILE A 228 -11.07 8.14 5.75
C ILE A 228 -9.69 8.52 5.22
N CYS A 229 -8.70 8.69 6.10
CA CYS A 229 -7.35 9.14 5.73
C CYS A 229 -6.74 8.34 4.55
N SER A 230 -6.86 7.02 4.53
CA SER A 230 -6.31 6.18 3.46
C SER A 230 -6.99 6.42 2.11
N GLY A 231 -8.30 6.67 2.07
CA GLY A 231 -9.02 6.98 0.84
C GLY A 231 -8.64 8.32 0.24
N TYR A 232 -8.51 9.37 1.06
CA TYR A 232 -7.98 10.68 0.64
C TYR A 232 -6.55 10.53 0.10
N THR A 233 -5.71 9.83 0.84
CA THR A 233 -4.31 9.62 0.50
C THR A 233 -4.13 8.85 -0.80
N ASP A 234 -4.88 7.76 -1.01
CA ASP A 234 -4.82 7.00 -2.25
C ASP A 234 -5.30 7.83 -3.45
N ALA A 235 -6.39 8.59 -3.30
CA ALA A 235 -6.89 9.44 -4.37
C ALA A 235 -5.86 10.51 -4.77
N MET A 236 -5.19 11.16 -3.81
CA MET A 236 -4.15 12.15 -4.09
C MET A 236 -2.88 11.50 -4.66
N ALA A 237 -2.45 10.34 -4.16
CA ALA A 237 -1.31 9.62 -4.70
C ALA A 237 -1.48 9.28 -6.19
N ILE A 238 -2.68 8.86 -6.60
CA ILE A 238 -3.02 8.60 -8.01
C ILE A 238 -2.90 9.87 -8.86
N VAL A 239 -3.29 11.02 -8.33
CA VAL A 239 -3.12 12.32 -9.02
C VAL A 239 -1.65 12.68 -9.16
N LEU A 240 -0.86 12.49 -8.10
CA LEU A 240 0.58 12.75 -8.11
C LEU A 240 1.31 11.83 -9.11
N ASP A 241 0.93 10.54 -9.16
CA ASP A 241 1.44 9.59 -10.15
C ASP A 241 1.12 10.03 -11.58
N LYS A 242 -0.10 10.47 -11.83
CA LYS A 242 -0.51 10.98 -13.14
C LYS A 242 0.28 12.22 -13.57
N LEU A 243 0.70 13.05 -12.62
CA LEU A 243 1.56 14.21 -12.87
C LEU A 243 3.04 13.83 -13.07
N GLY A 244 3.42 12.58 -12.84
CA GLY A 244 4.82 12.13 -12.84
C GLY A 244 5.64 12.69 -11.67
N ILE A 245 4.99 13.03 -10.57
CA ILE A 245 5.61 13.56 -9.37
C ILE A 245 6.05 12.42 -8.46
N LYS A 246 7.31 12.42 -8.05
CA LYS A 246 7.79 11.47 -7.04
C LYS A 246 7.00 11.68 -5.76
N ASN A 247 6.39 10.62 -5.27
CA ASN A 247 5.59 10.67 -4.07
C ASN A 247 5.62 9.32 -3.33
N PHE A 248 5.29 9.36 -2.08
CA PHE A 248 5.01 8.19 -1.25
C PHE A 248 4.02 8.58 -0.14
N LYS A 249 3.50 7.59 0.56
CA LYS A 249 2.63 7.81 1.72
C LYS A 249 3.46 7.76 2.99
N VAL A 250 3.09 8.54 3.98
CA VAL A 250 3.65 8.50 5.34
C VAL A 250 2.56 8.07 6.29
N ALA A 251 2.87 7.13 7.16
CA ALA A 251 1.95 6.68 8.19
C ALA A 251 2.52 6.94 9.59
N SER A 252 1.63 7.31 10.50
CA SER A 252 1.80 7.22 11.94
C SER A 252 0.99 6.04 12.47
N ASP A 253 0.92 5.87 13.79
CA ASP A 253 0.11 4.81 14.42
C ASP A 253 -1.38 4.87 14.06
N THR A 254 -1.90 6.05 13.74
CA THR A 254 -3.34 6.29 13.58
C THR A 254 -3.73 7.06 12.33
N HIS A 255 -2.78 7.45 11.50
CA HIS A 255 -3.03 8.33 10.37
C HIS A 255 -2.08 8.05 9.20
N VAL A 256 -2.52 8.40 7.98
CA VAL A 256 -1.74 8.31 6.75
C VAL A 256 -2.01 9.51 5.86
N TRP A 257 -0.95 10.02 5.20
CA TRP A 257 -1.03 11.17 4.29
C TRP A 257 0.03 11.09 3.19
N ASN A 258 0.02 12.03 2.25
CA ASN A 258 0.93 12.05 1.13
C ASN A 258 2.17 12.91 1.39
N VAL A 259 3.27 12.52 0.76
CA VAL A 259 4.46 13.33 0.58
C VAL A 259 4.85 13.35 -0.89
N ALA A 260 5.11 14.53 -1.44
CA ALA A 260 5.44 14.75 -2.83
C ALA A 260 6.77 15.52 -2.96
N TYR A 261 7.56 15.19 -3.99
CA TYR A 261 8.83 15.87 -4.27
C TYR A 261 8.60 17.03 -5.23
N ILE A 262 8.47 18.22 -4.67
CA ILE A 262 8.16 19.46 -5.38
C ILE A 262 9.30 20.46 -5.15
N ASN A 263 9.74 21.15 -6.20
CA ASN A 263 10.79 22.17 -6.14
C ASN A 263 12.07 21.72 -5.41
N ASN A 264 12.48 20.47 -5.65
CA ASN A 264 13.64 19.83 -5.03
C ASN A 264 13.52 19.62 -3.50
N LYS A 265 12.30 19.56 -2.98
CA LYS A 265 12.01 19.27 -1.58
C LYS A 265 10.87 18.29 -1.44
N TRP A 266 10.90 17.51 -0.38
CA TRP A 266 9.77 16.70 0.04
C TRP A 266 8.77 17.56 0.79
N MET A 267 7.52 17.56 0.34
CA MET A 267 6.44 18.40 0.87
C MET A 267 5.27 17.52 1.26
N HIS A 268 4.72 17.73 2.45
CA HIS A 268 3.55 17.01 2.97
C HIS A 268 2.26 17.61 2.41
N ILE A 269 1.30 16.70 2.13
CA ILE A 269 -0.05 17.03 1.66
C ILE A 269 -1.03 16.14 2.44
N ASP A 270 -1.89 16.75 3.25
CA ASP A 270 -2.87 16.01 4.04
C ASP A 270 -4.28 16.53 3.84
N LEU A 271 -4.99 15.91 2.92
CA LEU A 271 -6.37 16.26 2.60
C LEU A 271 -7.32 16.02 3.78
N THR A 272 -7.04 15.01 4.60
CA THR A 272 -7.90 14.69 5.75
C THR A 272 -7.92 15.82 6.77
N TRP A 273 -6.77 16.39 7.06
CA TRP A 273 -6.64 17.50 8.02
C TRP A 273 -7.00 18.86 7.41
N ASP A 274 -7.03 18.96 6.09
CA ASP A 274 -7.54 20.12 5.37
C ASP A 274 -9.05 20.02 5.07
N ASP A 275 -9.70 18.90 5.42
CA ASP A 275 -11.17 18.65 5.39
C ASP A 275 -11.73 18.36 6.80
N PRO A 276 -11.62 19.28 7.77
CA PRO A 276 -12.09 19.00 9.12
C PRO A 276 -13.62 18.93 9.19
N VAL A 277 -14.13 17.96 9.95
CA VAL A 277 -15.56 17.89 10.28
C VAL A 277 -15.92 19.07 11.18
N SER A 278 -16.44 20.11 10.59
CA SER A 278 -16.87 21.35 11.29
C SER A 278 -18.38 21.35 11.52
N LYS A 279 -18.82 21.90 12.65
CA LYS A 279 -20.25 22.09 12.96
C LYS A 279 -20.51 23.56 13.25
N ASP A 280 -21.59 24.09 12.69
CA ASP A 280 -22.06 25.45 13.03
C ASP A 280 -22.69 25.48 14.45
N SER A 281 -23.11 26.68 14.86
CA SER A 281 -23.74 26.91 16.19
C SER A 281 -25.05 26.13 16.40
N SER A 282 -25.66 25.58 15.34
CA SER A 282 -26.84 24.73 15.38
C SER A 282 -26.51 23.24 15.43
N GLY A 283 -25.22 22.86 15.33
CA GLY A 283 -24.75 21.49 15.26
C GLY A 283 -24.80 20.87 13.87
N LYS A 284 -25.14 21.67 12.85
CA LYS A 284 -25.15 21.24 11.44
C LYS A 284 -23.70 21.17 10.91
N ILE A 285 -23.35 20.08 10.22
CA ILE A 285 -22.06 19.95 9.54
C ILE A 285 -21.91 21.03 8.49
N VAL A 286 -20.78 21.72 8.52
CA VAL A 286 -20.38 22.76 7.57
C VAL A 286 -19.15 22.25 6.83
N ASP A 287 -19.21 22.28 5.52
CA ASP A 287 -18.06 21.95 4.68
C ASP A 287 -17.00 23.05 4.88
N THR A 288 -15.81 22.61 5.30
CA THR A 288 -14.68 23.51 5.59
C THR A 288 -13.47 23.05 4.81
N LEU A 289 -13.02 23.85 3.87
CA LEU A 289 -11.80 23.62 3.11
C LEU A 289 -10.68 24.44 3.71
N LEU A 290 -9.59 23.78 4.12
CA LEU A 290 -8.35 24.40 4.58
C LEU A 290 -7.21 24.09 3.60
N HIS A 291 -6.10 24.83 3.76
CA HIS A 291 -4.84 24.59 3.06
C HIS A 291 -3.67 24.62 4.06
N LYS A 292 -3.96 24.24 5.30
CA LYS A 292 -2.99 24.28 6.39
C LYS A 292 -1.92 23.21 6.26
N PHE A 293 -2.29 22.08 5.64
CA PHE A 293 -1.43 20.91 5.42
C PHE A 293 -1.17 20.69 3.92
N TYR A 294 -1.32 21.74 3.12
CA TYR A 294 -1.07 21.71 1.69
C TYR A 294 0.36 22.14 1.37
N LEU A 295 1.18 21.24 0.83
CA LEU A 295 2.57 21.46 0.41
C LEU A 295 3.43 22.15 1.49
N ILE A 296 3.40 21.64 2.70
CA ILE A 296 4.23 22.12 3.80
C ILE A 296 5.48 21.23 3.98
N ASP A 297 6.58 21.83 4.40
CA ASP A 297 7.80 21.06 4.70
C ASP A 297 7.76 20.43 6.09
N THR A 298 8.67 19.47 6.33
CA THR A 298 8.74 18.73 7.60
C THR A 298 8.86 19.64 8.82
N PRO A 299 9.73 20.67 8.84
CA PRO A 299 9.79 21.59 9.98
C PRO A 299 8.46 22.27 10.29
N THR A 300 7.74 22.72 9.25
CA THR A 300 6.42 23.36 9.41
C THR A 300 5.38 22.37 9.96
N LEU A 301 5.37 21.11 9.46
CA LEU A 301 4.49 20.09 9.99
C LEU A 301 4.74 19.83 11.48
N GLU A 302 6.00 19.78 11.90
CA GLU A 302 6.41 19.52 13.29
C GLU A 302 6.05 20.68 14.24
N GLU A 303 5.99 21.91 13.76
CA GLU A 303 5.57 23.06 14.56
C GLU A 303 4.12 22.94 15.06
N PHE A 304 3.27 22.25 14.33
CA PHE A 304 1.87 22.02 14.75
C PHE A 304 1.74 21.09 15.95
N LYS A 305 2.73 20.24 16.24
CA LYS A 305 2.77 19.30 17.38
C LYS A 305 1.53 18.41 17.47
N ILE A 306 1.04 17.95 16.33
CA ILE A 306 -0.13 17.09 16.22
C ILE A 306 0.33 15.64 16.34
N ALA A 307 -0.23 14.90 17.32
CA ALA A 307 0.18 13.52 17.59
C ALA A 307 -0.01 12.60 16.37
N ASN A 308 -1.08 12.80 15.62
CA ASN A 308 -1.37 12.01 14.42
C ASN A 308 -0.33 12.18 13.30
N HIS A 309 0.50 13.23 13.34
CA HIS A 309 1.61 13.44 12.40
C HIS A 309 2.97 12.98 12.95
N ASN A 310 3.01 12.29 14.07
CA ASN A 310 4.24 11.69 14.59
C ASN A 310 4.51 10.38 13.84
N TYR A 311 5.51 10.37 13.00
CA TYR A 311 5.94 9.21 12.22
C TYR A 311 7.38 8.82 12.55
N ASP A 312 7.75 7.57 12.25
CA ASP A 312 9.12 7.09 12.45
C ASP A 312 10.07 7.63 11.37
N LYS A 313 10.92 8.57 11.74
CA LYS A 313 11.96 9.15 10.85
C LYS A 313 13.05 8.16 10.46
N SER A 314 13.15 7.02 11.12
CA SER A 314 14.09 5.97 10.71
C SER A 314 13.56 5.17 9.53
N VAL A 315 12.24 5.12 9.37
CA VAL A 315 11.54 4.50 8.23
C VAL A 315 11.49 5.45 7.04
N TYR A 316 11.02 6.68 7.26
CA TYR A 316 10.85 7.70 6.19
C TYR A 316 12.09 8.61 6.12
N ILE A 317 13.21 8.02 5.69
CA ILE A 317 14.54 8.68 5.72
C ILE A 317 14.67 9.82 4.73
N GLU A 318 13.80 9.90 3.71
CA GLU A 318 13.72 11.01 2.75
C GLU A 318 13.29 12.33 3.39
N LEU A 319 12.68 12.26 4.58
CA LEU A 319 12.13 13.42 5.31
C LEU A 319 13.05 13.96 6.42
N LYS A 320 14.28 13.47 6.45
CA LYS A 320 15.31 13.94 7.41
C LYS A 320 15.89 15.28 7.02
#